data_9fe944b2156d4b46e0c784959c813439
#
_entry.id   9fe944b2156d4b46e0c784959c813439
#
_cell.length_a   1.000
_cell.length_b   1.000
_cell.length_c   1.000
_cell.angle_alpha   90.00
_cell.angle_beta   90.00
_cell.angle_gamma   90.00
#
_symmetry.space_group_name_H-M   'P 1'
#
loop_
_entity.id
_entity.type
_entity.pdbx_description
1 polymer ?
#
loop_
_entity_poly.entity_id
_entity_poly.type
_entity_poly.pdbx_seq_one_letter_code
_entity_poly.pdbx_strand_id
1 'polypeptide(L)'
;ALACFGRYGHLKIGDGNGTKGNLVTPTNGLHRYDSLLMVSFTVAAYPGDDKSFKVDVVGGGVIRDFAAEGKTSLTLETVDITTNAVTQEGLWKPETNFIVFISSVENNPVGVNTCLKITSGASGNGKGSRLFIDDFYVMKLVQDQDVDYFLMNQGSGRDRILAPIND
;
A
#
# COMPACT_ATOMS: atom_id res chain seq x y z
N ALA A 1 15.43 5.84 -13.67
CA ALA A 1 15.01 6.91 -12.79
C ALA A 1 13.62 6.55 -12.26
N LEU A 2 13.46 6.57 -10.96
CA LEU A 2 12.17 6.31 -10.34
C LEU A 2 11.27 7.54 -10.57
N ALA A 3 10.16 7.37 -11.29
CA ALA A 3 9.19 8.44 -11.49
C ALA A 3 8.41 8.65 -10.19
N CYS A 4 8.82 9.63 -9.38
CA CYS A 4 8.22 9.96 -8.12
C CYS A 4 8.10 11.49 -8.01
N PHE A 5 6.89 12.00 -7.76
CA PHE A 5 6.57 13.42 -7.79
C PHE A 5 5.68 13.80 -6.61
N GLY A 6 6.14 14.75 -5.78
CA GLY A 6 5.26 15.40 -4.79
C GLY A 6 4.22 16.27 -5.49
N ARG A 7 2.99 16.21 -4.99
CA ARG A 7 1.83 17.03 -5.41
C ARG A 7 1.17 17.63 -4.18
N TYR A 8 0.26 18.55 -4.38
CA TYR A 8 -0.52 19.12 -3.27
C TYR A 8 -1.40 18.00 -2.67
N GLY A 9 -1.10 17.60 -1.44
CA GLY A 9 -1.87 16.64 -0.67
C GLY A 9 -1.71 15.17 -1.08
N HIS A 10 -0.82 14.83 -2.05
CA HIS A 10 -0.55 13.43 -2.39
C HIS A 10 0.82 13.23 -3.06
N LEU A 11 1.25 12.00 -3.14
CA LEU A 11 2.42 11.58 -3.89
C LEU A 11 1.98 10.90 -5.20
N LYS A 12 2.57 11.29 -6.32
CA LYS A 12 2.43 10.57 -7.60
C LYS A 12 3.67 9.74 -7.87
N ILE A 13 3.49 8.45 -8.16
CA ILE A 13 4.54 7.55 -8.66
C ILE A 13 4.17 7.00 -10.02
N GLY A 14 5.19 6.68 -10.83
CA GLY A 14 5.02 6.22 -12.21
C GLY A 14 4.74 7.35 -13.21
N ASP A 15 4.70 7.01 -14.49
CA ASP A 15 4.45 7.97 -15.58
C ASP A 15 3.44 7.45 -16.63
N GLY A 16 3.08 8.33 -17.56
CA GLY A 16 2.13 8.00 -18.63
C GLY A 16 2.69 7.07 -19.71
N ASN A 17 3.99 6.84 -19.73
CA ASN A 17 4.67 5.95 -20.68
C ASN A 17 4.88 4.54 -20.13
N GLY A 18 4.34 4.24 -18.95
CA GLY A 18 4.47 2.95 -18.30
C GLY A 18 5.75 2.75 -17.49
N THR A 19 6.55 3.81 -17.27
CA THR A 19 7.68 3.74 -16.36
C THR A 19 7.17 3.59 -14.93
N LYS A 20 7.53 2.48 -14.29
CA LYS A 20 7.11 2.19 -12.92
C LYS A 20 7.76 3.15 -11.92
N GLY A 21 6.98 3.62 -10.97
CA GLY A 21 7.47 4.39 -9.83
C GLY A 21 7.47 3.56 -8.55
N ASN A 22 8.28 3.98 -7.58
CA ASN A 22 8.30 3.34 -6.25
C ASN A 22 8.20 4.39 -5.16
N LEU A 23 7.43 4.05 -4.13
CA LEU A 23 7.50 4.63 -2.80
C LEU A 23 8.13 3.60 -1.86
N VAL A 24 9.13 3.98 -1.09
CA VAL A 24 9.76 3.13 -0.07
C VAL A 24 9.76 3.88 1.25
N THR A 25 9.24 3.25 2.31
CA THR A 25 9.32 3.83 3.65
C THR A 25 10.76 3.80 4.18
N PRO A 26 11.12 4.69 5.10
CA PRO A 26 12.43 4.61 5.77
C PRO A 26 12.63 3.26 6.47
N THR A 27 13.83 2.71 6.41
CA THR A 27 14.19 1.43 7.05
C THR A 27 14.04 1.46 8.57
N ASN A 28 14.31 2.59 9.21
CA ASN A 28 14.15 2.73 10.66
C ASN A 28 12.71 3.02 11.12
N GLY A 29 11.76 3.11 10.20
CA GLY A 29 10.38 3.50 10.50
C GLY A 29 9.55 2.39 11.12
N LEU A 30 9.72 1.15 10.66
CA LEU A 30 8.88 0.02 11.03
C LEU A 30 9.39 -0.80 12.22
N HIS A 31 10.70 -0.86 12.47
CA HIS A 31 11.30 -1.72 13.50
C HIS A 31 10.88 -1.39 14.95
N ARG A 32 10.39 -0.18 15.20
CA ARG A 32 9.90 0.22 16.53
C ARG A 32 8.65 -0.53 16.96
N TYR A 33 8.09 -1.29 16.06
CA TYR A 33 6.80 -1.94 16.19
C TYR A 33 6.91 -3.45 15.98
N ASP A 34 7.81 -4.10 16.61
CA ASP A 34 8.40 -5.42 16.37
C ASP A 34 7.47 -6.67 16.32
N SER A 35 6.15 -6.54 16.50
CA SER A 35 5.26 -7.71 16.50
C SER A 35 4.25 -7.72 15.36
N LEU A 36 3.27 -6.84 15.39
CA LEU A 36 2.22 -6.73 14.38
C LEU A 36 1.98 -5.27 14.04
N LEU A 37 2.09 -4.94 12.76
CA LEU A 37 1.89 -3.59 12.24
C LEU A 37 0.67 -3.56 11.34
N MET A 38 -0.14 -2.54 11.49
CA MET A 38 -1.10 -2.12 10.48
C MET A 38 -0.52 -0.95 9.69
N VAL A 39 -0.44 -1.08 8.38
CA VAL A 39 -0.09 0.01 7.48
C VAL A 39 -1.29 0.34 6.62
N SER A 40 -1.78 1.56 6.73
CA SER A 40 -2.92 2.07 5.96
C SER A 40 -2.44 3.17 5.01
N PHE A 41 -2.99 3.20 3.81
CA PHE A 41 -2.74 4.24 2.82
C PHE A 41 -3.87 4.29 1.79
N THR A 42 -4.12 5.46 1.22
CA THR A 42 -5.06 5.60 0.13
C THR A 42 -4.34 5.58 -1.21
N VAL A 43 -4.94 4.92 -2.21
CA VAL A 43 -4.36 4.75 -3.53
C VAL A 43 -5.42 4.88 -4.62
N ALA A 44 -5.09 5.58 -5.70
CA ALA A 44 -5.88 5.61 -6.93
C ALA A 44 -4.97 5.66 -8.15
N ALA A 45 -5.44 5.15 -9.29
CA ALA A 45 -4.72 5.22 -10.56
C ALA A 45 -5.18 6.45 -11.38
N TYR A 46 -4.31 6.93 -12.26
CA TYR A 46 -4.71 7.90 -13.28
C TYR A 46 -5.72 7.24 -14.24
N PRO A 47 -6.79 7.94 -14.66
CA PRO A 47 -7.81 7.37 -15.54
C PRO A 47 -7.20 6.76 -16.81
N GLY A 48 -7.49 5.47 -17.02
CA GLY A 48 -7.01 4.71 -18.17
C GLY A 48 -5.62 4.08 -18.02
N ASP A 49 -4.89 4.39 -16.96
CA ASP A 49 -3.61 3.74 -16.66
C ASP A 49 -3.78 2.34 -16.03
N ASP A 50 -2.67 1.66 -15.80
CA ASP A 50 -2.65 0.38 -15.07
C ASP A 50 -3.04 0.60 -13.61
N LYS A 51 -4.09 -0.07 -13.19
CA LYS A 51 -4.64 0.02 -11.82
C LYS A 51 -3.92 -0.89 -10.83
N SER A 52 -3.10 -1.79 -11.33
CA SER A 52 -2.39 -2.72 -10.48
C SER A 52 -1.16 -2.08 -9.83
N PHE A 53 -0.92 -2.43 -8.60
CA PHE A 53 0.29 -2.06 -7.87
C PHE A 53 0.76 -3.21 -6.99
N LYS A 54 2.03 -3.17 -6.66
CA LYS A 54 2.67 -4.19 -5.84
C LYS A 54 3.07 -3.59 -4.50
N VAL A 55 2.80 -4.32 -3.44
CA VAL A 55 3.29 -4.03 -2.09
C VAL A 55 4.30 -5.10 -1.72
N ASP A 56 5.52 -4.69 -1.40
CA ASP A 56 6.59 -5.56 -0.94
C ASP A 56 6.99 -5.18 0.48
N VAL A 57 7.19 -6.17 1.34
CA VAL A 57 7.91 -6.03 2.62
C VAL A 57 9.34 -6.47 2.38
N VAL A 58 10.29 -5.61 2.67
CA VAL A 58 11.71 -5.80 2.40
C VAL A 58 12.51 -5.68 3.69
N GLY A 59 13.53 -6.50 3.86
CA GLY A 59 14.43 -6.43 5.01
C GLY A 59 13.92 -7.06 6.30
N GLY A 60 12.89 -7.87 6.21
CA GLY A 60 12.30 -8.63 7.32
C GLY A 60 10.80 -8.40 7.49
N GLY A 61 10.12 -9.39 8.06
CA GLY A 61 8.67 -9.42 8.21
C GLY A 61 7.94 -10.05 7.02
N VAL A 62 6.69 -10.38 7.22
CA VAL A 62 5.78 -10.94 6.22
C VAL A 62 4.44 -10.21 6.20
N ILE A 63 3.81 -10.20 5.04
CA ILE A 63 2.43 -9.72 4.88
C ILE A 63 1.49 -10.79 5.38
N ARG A 64 0.55 -10.38 6.22
CA ARG A 64 -0.56 -11.19 6.70
C ARG A 64 -1.83 -10.79 5.96
N ASP A 65 -2.29 -11.61 5.02
CA ASP A 65 -3.62 -11.55 4.41
C ASP A 65 -4.04 -12.90 3.84
N PHE A 66 -5.29 -13.06 3.40
CA PHE A 66 -5.81 -14.32 2.87
C PHE A 66 -5.10 -14.81 1.60
N ALA A 67 -4.61 -13.87 0.78
CA ALA A 67 -3.93 -14.19 -0.48
C ALA A 67 -2.42 -14.35 -0.31
N ALA A 68 -1.83 -13.70 0.68
CA ALA A 68 -0.39 -13.53 0.80
C ALA A 68 0.17 -13.82 2.21
N GLU A 69 -0.56 -14.58 3.01
CA GLU A 69 -0.09 -14.95 4.36
C GLU A 69 1.29 -15.62 4.30
N GLY A 70 2.22 -15.11 5.12
CA GLY A 70 3.60 -15.55 5.13
C GLY A 70 4.42 -15.16 3.91
N LYS A 71 3.90 -14.33 3.00
CA LYS A 71 4.61 -13.81 1.83
C LYS A 71 5.16 -12.41 2.08
N THR A 72 6.17 -12.06 1.31
CA THR A 72 6.78 -10.73 1.36
C THR A 72 6.26 -9.79 0.27
N SER A 73 5.33 -10.25 -0.56
CA SER A 73 4.86 -9.52 -1.74
C SER A 73 3.39 -9.79 -2.03
N LEU A 74 2.66 -8.73 -2.36
CA LEU A 74 1.25 -8.76 -2.73
C LEU A 74 0.98 -7.83 -3.91
N THR A 75 0.25 -8.32 -4.92
CA THR A 75 -0.24 -7.50 -6.03
C THR A 75 -1.72 -7.17 -5.80
N LEU A 76 -2.03 -5.89 -5.92
CA LEU A 76 -3.34 -5.32 -5.63
C LEU A 76 -3.85 -4.51 -6.82
N GLU A 77 -5.15 -4.25 -6.85
CA GLU A 77 -5.78 -3.34 -7.80
C GLU A 77 -6.53 -2.23 -7.07
N THR A 78 -6.39 -1.02 -7.60
CA THR A 78 -7.14 0.14 -7.15
C THR A 78 -8.20 0.55 -8.20
N VAL A 79 -8.77 1.72 -8.05
CA VAL A 79 -9.71 2.32 -9.00
C VAL A 79 -9.10 3.57 -9.63
N ASP A 80 -9.71 4.05 -10.70
CA ASP A 80 -9.34 5.35 -11.24
C ASP A 80 -9.65 6.45 -10.23
N ILE A 81 -8.76 7.43 -10.13
CA ILE A 81 -9.01 8.60 -9.28
C ILE A 81 -10.23 9.36 -9.82
N THR A 82 -11.09 9.77 -8.92
CA THR A 82 -12.23 10.61 -9.29
C THR A 82 -11.71 12.03 -9.55
N THR A 83 -11.77 12.46 -10.79
CA THR A 83 -11.48 13.84 -11.16
C THR A 83 -12.76 14.64 -11.15
N ASN A 84 -12.87 15.62 -10.27
CA ASN A 84 -13.84 16.69 -10.49
C ASN A 84 -13.43 17.45 -11.74
N ALA A 85 -14.37 18.10 -12.43
CA ALA A 85 -14.17 18.80 -13.71
C ALA A 85 -13.06 19.88 -13.71
N VAL A 86 -12.44 20.14 -12.58
CA VAL A 86 -11.27 20.99 -12.44
C VAL A 86 -10.02 20.12 -12.59
N THR A 87 -9.40 20.27 -13.71
CA THR A 87 -8.35 19.45 -14.29
C THR A 87 -6.95 19.62 -13.69
N GLN A 88 -6.81 20.12 -12.48
CA GLN A 88 -5.49 20.22 -11.82
C GLN A 88 -5.21 18.93 -11.03
N GLU A 89 -4.34 18.11 -11.57
CA GLU A 89 -3.88 16.85 -10.98
C GLU A 89 -3.45 16.99 -9.49
N GLY A 90 -2.94 18.17 -9.11
CA GLY A 90 -2.55 18.47 -7.73
C GLY A 90 -3.72 18.60 -6.73
N LEU A 91 -4.97 18.69 -7.22
CA LEU A 91 -6.16 18.76 -6.36
C LEU A 91 -6.89 17.40 -6.26
N TRP A 92 -6.41 16.38 -6.93
CA TRP A 92 -7.00 15.06 -6.89
C TRP A 92 -6.61 14.36 -5.60
N LYS A 93 -7.57 13.74 -4.96
CA LYS A 93 -7.34 12.98 -3.72
C LYS A 93 -7.70 11.51 -3.95
N PRO A 94 -6.76 10.58 -3.74
CA PRO A 94 -7.09 9.16 -3.72
C PRO A 94 -7.99 8.85 -2.51
N GLU A 95 -9.06 8.10 -2.72
CA GLU A 95 -10.04 7.79 -1.67
C GLU A 95 -10.12 6.30 -1.33
N THR A 96 -9.55 5.41 -2.16
CA THR A 96 -9.59 3.98 -1.88
C THR A 96 -8.51 3.63 -0.86
N ASN A 97 -8.95 3.22 0.32
CA ASN A 97 -8.06 2.84 1.40
C ASN A 97 -7.61 1.38 1.29
N PHE A 98 -6.33 1.15 1.55
CA PHE A 98 -5.72 -0.17 1.65
C PHE A 98 -5.10 -0.33 3.03
N ILE A 99 -5.28 -1.50 3.62
CA ILE A 99 -4.70 -1.84 4.91
C ILE A 99 -3.90 -3.12 4.72
N VAL A 100 -2.62 -3.07 5.09
CA VAL A 100 -1.68 -4.19 5.04
C VAL A 100 -1.20 -4.46 6.44
N PHE A 101 -1.26 -5.72 6.87
CA PHE A 101 -0.68 -6.14 8.14
C PHE A 101 0.68 -6.78 7.90
N ILE A 102 1.66 -6.37 8.69
CA ILE A 102 3.03 -6.90 8.65
C ILE A 102 3.35 -7.50 10.01
N SER A 103 3.80 -8.74 10.02
CA SER A 103 4.20 -9.42 11.26
C SER A 103 5.59 -10.02 11.17
N SER A 104 6.21 -10.19 12.33
CA SER A 104 7.40 -11.03 12.49
C SER A 104 7.03 -12.50 12.38
N VAL A 105 7.89 -13.29 11.76
CA VAL A 105 7.87 -14.75 11.83
C VAL A 105 9.26 -15.23 12.26
N GLU A 106 9.36 -16.46 12.78
CA GLU A 106 10.55 -17.00 13.44
C GLU A 106 11.86 -16.78 12.66
N ASN A 107 11.83 -17.04 11.35
CA ASN A 107 13.02 -16.93 10.49
C ASN A 107 13.08 -15.63 9.68
N ASN A 108 12.14 -14.72 9.87
CA ASN A 108 12.05 -13.45 9.14
C ASN A 108 11.40 -12.36 10.01
N PRO A 109 12.07 -11.93 11.08
CA PRO A 109 11.51 -10.93 11.99
C PRO A 109 11.48 -9.54 11.35
N VAL A 110 10.53 -8.71 11.77
CA VAL A 110 10.58 -7.26 11.54
C VAL A 110 11.79 -6.68 12.28
N GLY A 111 12.61 -5.92 11.59
CA GLY A 111 13.84 -5.37 12.14
C GLY A 111 14.19 -3.99 11.58
N VAL A 112 15.39 -3.53 11.91
CA VAL A 112 15.88 -2.17 11.53
C VAL A 112 15.93 -1.93 10.03
N ASN A 113 16.05 -3.00 9.24
CA ASN A 113 16.06 -2.92 7.77
C ASN A 113 14.70 -3.11 7.13
N THR A 114 13.64 -3.36 7.93
CA THR A 114 12.30 -3.56 7.39
C THR A 114 11.73 -2.27 6.83
N CYS A 115 11.29 -2.33 5.59
CA CYS A 115 10.57 -1.25 4.93
C CYS A 115 9.43 -1.79 4.06
N LEU A 116 8.42 -0.96 3.82
CA LEU A 116 7.36 -1.21 2.86
C LEU A 116 7.70 -0.51 1.55
N LYS A 117 7.56 -1.23 0.44
CA LYS A 117 7.74 -0.69 -0.91
C LYS A 117 6.44 -0.83 -1.69
N ILE A 118 5.96 0.27 -2.24
CA ILE A 118 4.82 0.29 -3.17
C ILE A 118 5.35 0.58 -4.57
N THR A 119 5.00 -0.26 -5.54
CA THR A 119 5.43 -0.14 -6.94
C THR A 119 4.21 -0.06 -7.84
N SER A 120 4.12 0.97 -8.70
CA SER A 120 3.04 1.14 -9.67
C SER A 120 3.18 0.24 -10.90
N GLY A 121 2.09 0.03 -11.64
CA GLY A 121 2.08 -0.69 -12.91
C GLY A 121 2.47 -2.16 -12.79
N ALA A 122 1.92 -2.88 -11.81
CA ALA A 122 2.32 -4.26 -11.52
C ALA A 122 1.95 -5.25 -12.63
N SER A 123 0.85 -5.04 -13.35
CA SER A 123 0.42 -5.94 -14.43
C SER A 123 1.33 -5.87 -15.66
N GLY A 124 2.01 -4.75 -15.88
CA GLY A 124 2.89 -4.56 -17.03
C GLY A 124 2.15 -4.60 -18.38
N ASN A 125 0.90 -4.16 -18.41
CA ASN A 125 0.01 -4.24 -19.59
C ASN A 125 0.31 -3.21 -20.70
N GLY A 126 1.42 -2.47 -20.60
CA GLY A 126 1.85 -1.47 -21.56
C GLY A 126 1.10 -0.13 -21.48
N LYS A 127 0.22 0.03 -20.49
CA LYS A 127 -0.45 1.30 -20.20
C LYS A 127 0.44 2.20 -19.35
N GLY A 128 0.03 3.46 -19.16
CA GLY A 128 0.62 4.33 -18.16
C GLY A 128 0.59 3.67 -16.78
N SER A 129 1.45 4.10 -15.89
CA SER A 129 1.61 3.50 -14.56
C SER A 129 1.47 4.53 -13.42
N ARG A 130 0.80 5.65 -13.70
CA ARG A 130 0.62 6.73 -12.72
C ARG A 130 -0.29 6.29 -11.58
N LEU A 131 0.24 6.33 -10.38
CA LEU A 131 -0.45 5.99 -9.14
C LEU A 131 -0.34 7.16 -8.17
N PHE A 132 -1.45 7.53 -7.55
CA PHE A 132 -1.53 8.56 -6.53
C PHE A 132 -1.66 7.89 -5.17
N ILE A 133 -0.87 8.33 -4.19
CA ILE A 133 -0.81 7.76 -2.84
C ILE A 133 -0.95 8.90 -1.84
N ASP A 134 -1.80 8.71 -0.82
CA ASP A 134 -2.00 9.66 0.26
C ASP A 134 -2.32 8.94 1.57
N ASP A 135 -2.51 9.71 2.64
CA ASP A 135 -2.96 9.24 3.96
C ASP A 135 -2.15 8.03 4.48
N PHE A 136 -0.82 8.04 4.29
CA PHE A 136 0.04 6.95 4.71
C PHE A 136 0.18 6.92 6.24
N TYR A 137 -0.23 5.81 6.84
CA TYR A 137 -0.31 5.67 8.28
C TYR A 137 0.25 4.32 8.74
N VAL A 138 1.00 4.31 9.84
CA VAL A 138 1.55 3.09 10.46
C VAL A 138 1.15 3.04 11.92
N MET A 139 0.59 1.92 12.34
CA MET A 139 0.19 1.66 13.72
C MET A 139 0.73 0.31 14.19
N LYS A 140 1.19 0.26 15.43
CA LYS A 140 1.42 -1.00 16.14
C LYS A 140 0.08 -1.54 16.64
N LEU A 141 -0.20 -2.79 16.41
CA LEU A 141 -1.29 -3.51 17.06
C LEU A 141 -0.77 -4.26 18.28
N VAL A 142 -1.45 -4.08 19.39
CA VAL A 142 -0.94 -4.58 20.69
C VAL A 142 -1.46 -5.98 21.01
N GLN A 143 -2.54 -6.41 20.36
CA GLN A 143 -3.15 -7.74 20.54
C GLN A 143 -3.93 -8.16 19.31
N ASP A 144 -4.11 -9.47 19.11
CA ASP A 144 -4.87 -10.08 18.01
C ASP A 144 -6.33 -9.60 17.94
N GLN A 145 -6.91 -9.18 19.08
CA GLN A 145 -8.27 -8.65 19.15
C GLN A 145 -8.50 -7.36 18.35
N ASP A 146 -7.48 -6.53 18.19
CA ASP A 146 -7.60 -5.30 17.40
C ASP A 146 -7.78 -5.61 15.93
N VAL A 147 -7.21 -6.69 15.50
CA VAL A 147 -7.23 -7.13 14.11
C VAL A 147 -8.61 -7.72 13.79
N ASP A 148 -9.19 -8.54 14.68
CA ASP A 148 -10.55 -9.06 14.54
C ASP A 148 -11.58 -7.94 14.41
N TYR A 149 -11.40 -6.85 15.15
CA TYR A 149 -12.27 -5.69 15.07
C TYR A 149 -12.27 -5.03 13.70
N PHE A 150 -11.10 -4.89 13.08
CA PHE A 150 -10.98 -4.33 11.73
C PHE A 150 -11.61 -5.22 10.68
N LEU A 151 -11.51 -6.54 10.81
CA LEU A 151 -12.13 -7.47 9.87
C LEU A 151 -13.65 -7.49 9.96
N MET A 152 -14.22 -7.38 11.16
CA MET A 152 -15.66 -7.34 11.38
C MET A 152 -16.32 -6.08 10.82
N ASN A 153 -15.56 -4.99 10.73
CA ASN A 153 -16.04 -3.71 10.22
C ASN A 153 -15.70 -3.48 8.73
N GLN A 154 -15.57 -4.52 7.95
CA GLN A 154 -15.48 -4.39 6.49
C GLN A 154 -16.75 -3.74 5.93
N GLY A 155 -16.79 -2.43 6.03
CA GLY A 155 -17.81 -1.61 5.39
C GLY A 155 -17.75 -1.75 3.87
N SER A 156 -18.89 -1.80 3.26
CA SER A 156 -19.08 -1.89 1.82
C SER A 156 -18.36 -0.74 1.09
N GLY A 157 -17.29 -1.02 0.40
CA GLY A 157 -16.96 -0.31 -0.81
C GLY A 157 -15.73 0.57 -0.87
N ARG A 158 -15.15 1.04 0.24
CA ARG A 158 -13.97 1.92 0.19
C ARG A 158 -12.74 1.36 0.89
N ASP A 159 -12.93 0.55 1.90
CA ASP A 159 -11.83 0.00 2.68
C ASP A 159 -11.58 -1.45 2.27
N ARG A 160 -10.38 -1.71 1.82
CA ARG A 160 -9.92 -3.08 1.56
C ARG A 160 -8.96 -3.48 2.67
N ILE A 161 -9.43 -4.34 3.53
CA ILE A 161 -8.60 -4.92 4.58
C ILE A 161 -7.94 -6.17 4.01
N LEU A 162 -6.63 -6.15 4.02
CA LEU A 162 -5.78 -7.19 3.46
C LEU A 162 -5.08 -7.92 4.60
N ALA A 163 -5.85 -8.55 5.44
CA ALA A 163 -5.27 -9.32 6.52
C ALA A 163 -6.06 -10.55 6.84
N PRO A 164 -5.47 -11.69 6.85
CA PRO A 164 -6.02 -12.79 7.56
C PRO A 164 -5.72 -12.63 9.02
N ILE A 165 -6.70 -12.99 9.76
CA ILE A 165 -6.50 -13.32 11.13
C ILE A 165 -7.14 -14.62 11.30
N ASN A 166 -6.40 -15.54 11.65
CA ASN A 166 -6.88 -16.66 12.44
C ASN A 166 -5.70 -17.56 12.71
N ASP A 167 -5.40 -17.68 13.94
CA ASP A 167 -4.90 -18.94 14.45
C ASP A 167 -6.05 -19.89 14.73
#